data_9eb24cca31447ec43245a143bd2d2b76
#
_entry.id   9eb24cca31447ec43245a143bd2d2b76
#
_cell.length_a   1.000
_cell.length_b   1.000
_cell.length_c   1.000
_cell.angle_alpha   90.00
_cell.angle_beta   90.00
_cell.angle_gamma   90.00
#
_symmetry.space_group_name_H-M   'P 1'
#
loop_
_entity.id
_entity.type
_entity.pdbx_description
1 polymer ?
#
loop_
_entity_poly.entity_id
_entity_poly.type
_entity_poly.pdbx_seq_one_letter_code
_entity_poly.pdbx_strand_id
1 'polypeptide(L)'
;MLDTLKKNLWSIICAFAALIIALFWFAMRVIWSGISKVIAEIVGAKEPNAFMLNLPLFVSIFLWILLALSVANLIWLNHKKWPKITLTAVLGVFFVITVVVVVMGAIDYLYFILPKFFISLLVSLCIVAFALLLFFPPVKNCKYATAVKCVLLASVILISVFLGYGVTIGHRFTYEPVVYAVEDTYQIVFSTNHSATAWVEVGGEKYYDLFAGSMKSEDTVHKITVPQEKLDSARGYSIHAEKMIYRGPFGGFKGKEISKSYDFRPVNSADGLVYYTITDAHHAHDGAVDAARAVEGLDFLVVLGDSVGMVEYEKDVQYSNLIAHDVTRGEIPVVYARGNHEIKGNYAEKLYKYVGSKNESFYYWFTLSDVFGITLDLGEDHNDGWWEFYGTDRFTLYHAEQTAFLEQLVAEKPYENYAYTLVACHIPIQFVNSRKDHVEVKAAWTELLNEIQPDMAVYGHQHDLYPFLEGQQTMYNSKGKLIYNSQFKGEEGKTYGGYLTDYTFDGFIAGRRGTEQDDEVGSFNRRDYVGFAVEVDLTANTQTCRYVNSDGETVSVYNPFVEGPATKEFVLELR
;
A
#
# COMPACT_ATOMS: atom_id res chain seq x y z
N MET A 1 50.58 -42.02 24.17
CA MET A 1 50.21 -40.66 23.68
C MET A 1 49.77 -40.69 22.22
N LEU A 2 50.52 -41.24 21.28
CA LEU A 2 50.14 -41.32 19.86
C LEU A 2 48.88 -42.13 19.59
N ASP A 3 48.68 -43.25 20.27
CA ASP A 3 47.49 -44.12 20.13
C ASP A 3 46.24 -43.49 20.73
N THR A 4 46.40 -42.74 21.79
CA THR A 4 45.31 -41.97 22.40
C THR A 4 44.91 -40.80 21.50
N LEU A 5 45.85 -40.13 20.85
CA LEU A 5 45.62 -39.09 19.86
C LEU A 5 44.92 -39.63 18.60
N LYS A 6 45.37 -40.78 18.07
CA LYS A 6 44.71 -41.46 16.94
C LYS A 6 43.27 -41.87 17.27
N LYS A 7 43.07 -42.38 18.47
CA LYS A 7 41.73 -42.82 18.94
C LYS A 7 40.76 -41.67 19.11
N ASN A 8 41.26 -40.47 19.41
CA ASN A 8 40.47 -39.25 19.63
C ASN A 8 40.50 -38.27 18.46
N LEU A 9 41.27 -38.56 17.42
CA LEU A 9 41.48 -37.67 16.30
C LEU A 9 40.19 -37.12 15.67
N TRP A 10 39.20 -38.02 15.51
CA TRP A 10 37.91 -37.63 14.94
C TRP A 10 37.13 -36.65 15.84
N SER A 11 37.12 -36.88 17.14
CA SER A 11 36.46 -36.01 18.12
C SER A 11 37.15 -34.63 18.20
N ILE A 12 38.49 -34.61 18.04
CA ILE A 12 39.26 -33.35 17.98
C ILE A 12 38.92 -32.58 16.70
N ILE A 13 38.84 -33.26 15.55
CA ILE A 13 38.46 -32.64 14.28
C ILE A 13 37.03 -32.07 14.37
N CYS A 14 36.08 -32.81 14.93
CA CYS A 14 34.73 -32.33 15.14
C CYS A 14 34.65 -31.11 16.07
N ALA A 15 35.41 -31.12 17.18
CA ALA A 15 35.44 -29.96 18.08
C ALA A 15 36.05 -28.71 17.40
N PHE A 16 37.10 -28.91 16.61
CA PHE A 16 37.73 -27.81 15.88
C PHE A 16 36.83 -27.26 14.77
N ALA A 17 36.13 -28.13 14.05
CA ALA A 17 35.14 -27.72 13.05
C ALA A 17 33.97 -26.96 13.70
N ALA A 18 33.46 -27.45 14.85
CA ALA A 18 32.41 -26.75 15.58
C ALA A 18 32.84 -25.35 16.04
N LEU A 19 34.08 -25.23 16.51
CA LEU A 19 34.64 -23.92 16.90
C LEU A 19 34.70 -22.95 15.72
N ILE A 20 35.23 -23.38 14.58
CA ILE A 20 35.34 -22.55 13.37
C ILE A 20 33.96 -22.12 12.92
N ILE A 21 33.00 -23.05 12.84
CA ILE A 21 31.63 -22.76 12.40
C ILE A 21 30.93 -21.80 13.40
N ALA A 22 31.14 -22.00 14.71
CA ALA A 22 30.55 -21.14 15.74
C ALA A 22 31.09 -19.69 15.65
N LEU A 23 32.41 -19.55 15.46
CA LEU A 23 33.04 -18.23 15.27
C LEU A 23 32.57 -17.57 13.97
N PHE A 24 32.41 -18.33 12.89
CA PHE A 24 31.86 -17.83 11.63
C PHE A 24 30.44 -17.29 11.82
N TRP A 25 29.54 -18.06 12.43
CA TRP A 25 28.16 -17.61 12.67
C TRP A 25 28.08 -16.42 13.62
N PHE A 26 28.99 -16.31 14.57
CA PHE A 26 29.10 -15.13 15.43
C PHE A 26 29.50 -13.89 14.64
N ALA A 27 30.50 -14.00 13.75
CA ALA A 27 30.92 -12.92 12.87
C ALA A 27 29.83 -12.52 11.86
N MET A 28 29.04 -13.48 11.40
CA MET A 28 27.93 -13.27 10.47
C MET A 28 26.85 -12.30 10.99
N ARG A 29 26.76 -12.07 12.31
CA ARG A 29 25.82 -11.08 12.88
C ARG A 29 25.96 -9.69 12.26
N VAL A 30 27.16 -9.34 11.84
CA VAL A 30 27.46 -7.99 11.28
C VAL A 30 26.78 -7.79 9.93
N ILE A 31 26.71 -8.83 9.11
CA ILE A 31 26.17 -8.76 7.72
C ILE A 31 24.79 -9.42 7.61
N TRP A 32 24.29 -9.99 8.71
CA TRP A 32 23.07 -10.81 8.68
C TRP A 32 21.80 -10.04 8.38
N SER A 33 21.75 -8.75 8.67
CA SER A 33 20.57 -7.92 8.37
C SER A 33 20.25 -7.90 6.87
N GLY A 34 21.27 -7.83 6.00
CA GLY A 34 21.10 -7.95 4.56
C GLY A 34 20.66 -9.36 4.13
N ILE A 35 21.32 -10.39 4.65
CA ILE A 35 21.02 -11.80 4.31
C ILE A 35 19.61 -12.19 4.76
N SER A 36 19.18 -11.75 5.95
CA SER A 36 17.85 -12.06 6.48
C SER A 36 16.72 -11.46 5.65
N LYS A 37 16.94 -10.28 5.06
CA LYS A 37 16.00 -9.67 4.10
C LYS A 37 15.84 -10.53 2.84
N VAL A 38 16.96 -10.97 2.25
CA VAL A 38 16.94 -11.87 1.09
C VAL A 38 16.22 -13.19 1.42
N ILE A 39 16.47 -13.76 2.61
CA ILE A 39 15.77 -14.98 3.04
C ILE A 39 14.28 -14.72 3.23
N ALA A 40 13.90 -13.61 3.88
CA ALA A 40 12.49 -13.22 4.06
C ALA A 40 11.77 -13.11 2.70
N GLU A 41 12.41 -12.48 1.75
CA GLU A 41 11.89 -12.34 0.38
C GLU A 41 11.71 -13.69 -0.32
N ILE A 42 12.70 -14.59 -0.21
CA ILE A 42 12.61 -15.96 -0.78
C ILE A 42 11.43 -16.74 -0.19
N VAL A 43 11.15 -16.59 1.11
CA VAL A 43 10.01 -17.27 1.77
C VAL A 43 8.69 -16.52 1.63
N GLY A 44 8.67 -15.38 0.92
CA GLY A 44 7.47 -14.58 0.70
C GLY A 44 7.03 -13.77 1.93
N ALA A 45 7.96 -13.50 2.87
CA ALA A 45 7.74 -12.60 3.98
C ALA A 45 8.20 -11.18 3.57
N LYS A 46 7.41 -10.17 3.91
CA LYS A 46 7.71 -8.77 3.54
C LYS A 46 8.95 -8.24 4.27
N GLU A 47 9.12 -8.66 5.53
CA GLU A 47 10.30 -8.32 6.33
C GLU A 47 10.75 -9.51 7.19
N PRO A 48 12.05 -9.58 7.55
CA PRO A 48 12.53 -10.63 8.44
C PRO A 48 11.96 -10.43 9.85
N ASN A 49 11.29 -11.44 10.37
CA ASN A 49 10.80 -11.42 11.75
C ASN A 49 11.97 -11.48 12.76
N ALA A 50 11.66 -11.23 14.04
CA ALA A 50 12.66 -11.21 15.11
C ALA A 50 13.49 -12.52 15.22
N PHE A 51 12.89 -13.66 14.88
CA PHE A 51 13.62 -14.95 14.85
C PHE A 51 14.63 -14.96 13.70
N MET A 52 14.24 -14.55 12.50
CA MET A 52 15.13 -14.48 11.33
C MET A 52 16.30 -13.54 11.59
N LEU A 53 16.04 -12.35 12.16
CA LEU A 53 17.07 -11.37 12.48
C LEU A 53 18.09 -11.90 13.50
N ASN A 54 17.65 -12.71 14.44
CA ASN A 54 18.51 -13.26 15.51
C ASN A 54 19.02 -14.68 15.21
N LEU A 55 18.72 -15.24 14.05
CA LEU A 55 19.12 -16.60 13.68
C LEU A 55 20.62 -16.86 13.87
N PRO A 56 21.58 -15.98 13.48
CA PRO A 56 23.00 -16.22 13.72
C PRO A 56 23.36 -16.33 15.19
N LEU A 57 22.67 -15.59 16.05
CA LEU A 57 22.87 -15.67 17.50
C LEU A 57 22.41 -17.04 18.03
N PHE A 58 21.21 -17.49 17.65
CA PHE A 58 20.69 -18.78 18.06
C PHE A 58 21.55 -19.95 17.57
N VAL A 59 21.96 -19.89 16.28
CA VAL A 59 22.86 -20.90 15.70
C VAL A 59 24.22 -20.89 16.40
N SER A 60 24.77 -19.71 16.66
CA SER A 60 26.06 -19.60 17.39
C SER A 60 25.96 -20.20 18.81
N ILE A 61 24.93 -19.82 19.57
CA ILE A 61 24.71 -20.39 20.93
C ILE A 61 24.58 -21.90 20.85
N PHE A 62 23.80 -22.44 19.93
CA PHE A 62 23.64 -23.87 19.75
C PHE A 62 24.96 -24.57 19.41
N LEU A 63 25.78 -23.99 18.54
CA LEU A 63 27.10 -24.51 18.18
C LEU A 63 28.09 -24.45 19.34
N TRP A 64 28.03 -23.43 20.19
CA TRP A 64 28.80 -23.39 21.44
C TRP A 64 28.42 -24.50 22.42
N ILE A 65 27.11 -24.79 22.53
CA ILE A 65 26.63 -25.93 23.31
C ILE A 65 27.15 -27.25 22.72
N LEU A 66 27.11 -27.43 21.41
CA LEU A 66 27.66 -28.60 20.73
C LEU A 66 29.17 -28.75 20.93
N LEU A 67 29.90 -27.63 20.91
CA LEU A 67 31.33 -27.62 21.20
C LEU A 67 31.59 -28.06 22.64
N ALA A 68 30.83 -27.54 23.62
CA ALA A 68 30.94 -27.93 25.01
C ALA A 68 30.65 -29.43 25.21
N LEU A 69 29.59 -29.94 24.55
CA LEU A 69 29.25 -31.37 24.56
C LEU A 69 30.35 -32.22 23.87
N SER A 70 30.99 -31.71 22.81
CA SER A 70 32.11 -32.39 22.14
C SER A 70 33.32 -32.49 23.03
N VAL A 71 33.65 -31.41 23.75
CA VAL A 71 34.76 -31.40 24.74
C VAL A 71 34.45 -32.32 25.92
N ALA A 72 33.22 -32.29 26.44
CA ALA A 72 32.77 -33.19 27.49
C ALA A 72 32.84 -34.67 27.05
N ASN A 73 32.46 -34.96 25.80
CA ASN A 73 32.57 -36.30 25.23
C ASN A 73 34.04 -36.74 25.07
N LEU A 74 34.95 -35.83 24.73
CA LEU A 74 36.38 -36.09 24.68
C LEU A 74 36.96 -36.48 26.06
N ILE A 75 36.49 -35.81 27.12
CA ILE A 75 37.01 -35.99 28.49
C ILE A 75 36.37 -37.19 29.19
N TRP A 76 35.05 -37.38 29.11
CA TRP A 76 34.30 -38.28 29.94
C TRP A 76 33.67 -39.49 29.23
N LEU A 77 33.34 -39.40 27.93
CA LEU A 77 32.57 -40.40 27.19
C LEU A 77 33.38 -41.14 26.12
N ASN A 78 34.67 -41.12 26.19
CA ASN A 78 35.62 -41.53 25.14
C ASN A 78 35.40 -42.92 24.49
N HIS A 79 34.45 -43.74 24.98
CA HIS A 79 34.24 -45.11 24.52
C HIS A 79 32.89 -45.37 23.85
N LYS A 80 31.97 -44.40 23.77
CA LYS A 80 30.65 -44.61 23.15
C LYS A 80 30.62 -44.11 21.70
N LYS A 81 30.24 -44.97 20.75
CA LYS A 81 30.15 -44.64 19.31
C LYS A 81 29.02 -43.69 18.97
N TRP A 82 27.91 -43.73 19.71
CA TRP A 82 26.68 -42.96 19.45
C TRP A 82 26.84 -41.42 19.49
N PRO A 83 27.46 -40.84 20.51
CA PRO A 83 27.66 -39.38 20.54
C PRO A 83 28.50 -38.86 19.39
N LYS A 84 29.47 -39.62 18.90
CA LYS A 84 30.33 -39.24 17.77
C LYS A 84 29.56 -39.17 16.45
N ILE A 85 28.67 -40.13 16.22
CA ILE A 85 27.86 -40.22 15.00
C ILE A 85 26.86 -39.08 14.98
N THR A 86 26.13 -38.87 16.09
CA THR A 86 25.15 -37.79 16.21
C THR A 86 25.82 -36.42 16.02
N LEU A 87 26.97 -36.20 16.67
CA LEU A 87 27.72 -34.96 16.54
C LEU A 87 28.21 -34.72 15.10
N THR A 88 28.71 -35.74 14.44
CA THR A 88 29.16 -35.64 13.03
C THR A 88 28.00 -35.32 12.10
N ALA A 89 26.85 -35.96 12.31
CA ALA A 89 25.65 -35.68 11.49
C ALA A 89 25.14 -34.25 11.68
N VAL A 90 25.05 -33.79 12.93
CA VAL A 90 24.62 -32.41 13.23
C VAL A 90 25.59 -31.37 12.66
N LEU A 91 26.90 -31.57 12.85
CA LEU A 91 27.93 -30.68 12.27
C LEU A 91 27.89 -30.68 10.74
N GLY A 92 27.62 -31.85 10.13
CA GLY A 92 27.42 -31.95 8.69
C GLY A 92 26.25 -31.08 8.19
N VAL A 93 25.11 -31.11 8.86
CA VAL A 93 23.96 -30.27 8.55
C VAL A 93 24.30 -28.80 8.70
N PHE A 94 24.94 -28.39 9.80
CA PHE A 94 25.36 -26.98 9.98
C PHE A 94 26.42 -26.56 9.00
N PHE A 95 27.32 -27.44 8.57
CA PHE A 95 28.27 -27.15 7.51
C PHE A 95 27.56 -26.84 6.19
N VAL A 96 26.56 -27.65 5.81
CA VAL A 96 25.76 -27.41 4.60
C VAL A 96 25.03 -26.07 4.69
N ILE A 97 24.36 -25.79 5.81
CA ILE A 97 23.68 -24.51 6.05
C ILE A 97 24.68 -23.36 5.96
N THR A 98 25.87 -23.50 6.55
CA THR A 98 26.93 -22.49 6.52
C THR A 98 27.41 -22.25 5.09
N VAL A 99 27.61 -23.31 4.31
CA VAL A 99 28.00 -23.19 2.87
C VAL A 99 26.91 -22.46 2.08
N VAL A 100 25.64 -22.81 2.29
CA VAL A 100 24.52 -22.12 1.63
C VAL A 100 24.50 -20.64 1.99
N VAL A 101 24.66 -20.30 3.27
CA VAL A 101 24.69 -18.90 3.74
C VAL A 101 25.92 -18.16 3.21
N VAL A 102 27.09 -18.79 3.16
CA VAL A 102 28.30 -18.21 2.56
C VAL A 102 28.11 -17.97 1.08
N VAL A 103 27.50 -18.90 0.36
CA VAL A 103 27.22 -18.76 -1.07
C VAL A 103 26.21 -17.62 -1.28
N MET A 104 25.16 -17.52 -0.48
CA MET A 104 24.20 -16.42 -0.54
C MET A 104 24.84 -15.08 -0.17
N GLY A 105 25.67 -15.03 0.87
CA GLY A 105 26.41 -13.82 1.25
C GLY A 105 27.54 -13.48 0.28
N ALA A 106 28.17 -14.46 -0.34
CA ALA A 106 29.18 -14.28 -1.38
C ALA A 106 28.56 -13.75 -2.69
N ILE A 107 27.28 -14.01 -2.93
CA ILE A 107 26.56 -13.42 -4.07
C ILE A 107 26.57 -11.89 -3.95
N ASP A 108 26.40 -11.33 -2.75
CA ASP A 108 26.44 -9.88 -2.53
C ASP A 108 27.86 -9.27 -2.59
N TYR A 109 28.88 -9.95 -2.06
CA TYR A 109 30.23 -9.40 -1.93
C TYR A 109 31.23 -9.87 -3.00
N LEU A 110 31.13 -11.12 -3.48
CA LEU A 110 32.03 -11.70 -4.48
C LEU A 110 31.56 -11.49 -5.91
N TYR A 111 30.32 -11.03 -6.11
CA TYR A 111 29.79 -10.73 -7.42
C TYR A 111 30.63 -9.65 -8.17
N PHE A 112 31.32 -8.82 -7.42
CA PHE A 112 32.22 -7.81 -7.96
C PHE A 112 33.47 -8.40 -8.66
N ILE A 113 33.83 -9.64 -8.33
CA ILE A 113 35.12 -10.22 -8.71
C ILE A 113 34.99 -11.52 -9.54
N LEU A 114 33.88 -12.24 -9.45
CA LEU A 114 33.74 -13.55 -10.07
C LEU A 114 32.50 -13.66 -11.00
N PRO A 115 32.68 -14.08 -12.27
CA PRO A 115 31.57 -14.38 -13.16
C PRO A 115 30.62 -15.44 -12.58
N LYS A 116 29.34 -15.38 -12.91
CA LYS A 116 28.28 -16.34 -12.50
C LYS A 116 28.69 -17.83 -12.62
N PHE A 117 29.57 -18.12 -13.56
CA PHE A 117 30.17 -19.44 -13.78
C PHE A 117 30.93 -19.97 -12.56
N PHE A 118 31.69 -19.13 -11.85
CA PHE A 118 32.49 -19.58 -10.71
C PHE A 118 31.61 -19.88 -9.47
N ILE A 119 30.50 -19.20 -9.30
CA ILE A 119 29.54 -19.47 -8.21
C ILE A 119 28.90 -20.84 -8.44
N SER A 120 28.46 -21.09 -9.68
CA SER A 120 27.91 -22.40 -10.08
C SER A 120 28.94 -23.52 -9.94
N LEU A 121 30.19 -23.25 -10.30
CA LEU A 121 31.31 -24.19 -10.13
C LEU A 121 31.60 -24.44 -8.65
N LEU A 122 31.60 -23.40 -7.80
CA LEU A 122 31.87 -23.53 -6.37
C LEU A 122 30.77 -24.35 -5.68
N VAL A 123 29.49 -24.09 -6.01
CA VAL A 123 28.36 -24.88 -5.53
C VAL A 123 28.47 -26.33 -5.98
N SER A 124 28.82 -26.57 -7.25
CA SER A 124 29.02 -27.91 -7.79
C SER A 124 30.18 -28.63 -7.12
N LEU A 125 31.30 -27.94 -6.87
CA LEU A 125 32.44 -28.50 -6.14
C LEU A 125 32.12 -28.81 -4.69
N CYS A 126 31.33 -27.98 -4.02
CA CYS A 126 30.86 -28.25 -2.66
C CYS A 126 29.95 -29.49 -2.62
N ILE A 127 29.05 -29.64 -3.59
CA ILE A 127 28.18 -30.82 -3.74
C ILE A 127 29.03 -32.07 -4.00
N VAL A 128 30.02 -32.00 -4.88
CA VAL A 128 30.93 -33.10 -5.20
C VAL A 128 31.81 -33.45 -4.00
N ALA A 129 32.39 -32.44 -3.33
CA ALA A 129 33.21 -32.67 -2.11
C ALA A 129 32.38 -33.32 -1.01
N PHE A 130 31.14 -32.90 -0.86
CA PHE A 130 30.22 -33.49 0.09
C PHE A 130 29.81 -34.92 -0.29
N ALA A 131 29.55 -35.18 -1.57
CA ALA A 131 29.30 -36.53 -2.08
C ALA A 131 30.51 -37.44 -1.84
N LEU A 132 31.75 -36.93 -2.04
CA LEU A 132 32.99 -37.65 -1.76
C LEU A 132 33.17 -37.97 -0.27
N LEU A 133 32.79 -37.05 0.64
CA LEU A 133 32.79 -37.29 2.08
C LEU A 133 31.88 -38.45 2.47
N LEU A 134 30.81 -38.72 1.70
CA LEU A 134 29.92 -39.87 1.92
C LEU A 134 30.60 -41.22 1.62
N PHE A 135 31.68 -41.22 0.84
CA PHE A 135 32.49 -42.42 0.54
C PHE A 135 33.67 -42.57 1.48
N PHE A 136 33.88 -41.63 2.39
CA PHE A 136 34.97 -41.74 3.39
C PHE A 136 34.78 -42.98 4.27
N PRO A 137 35.80 -43.80 4.51
CA PRO A 137 35.67 -45.09 5.20
C PRO A 137 34.93 -45.05 6.53
N PRO A 138 35.11 -44.06 7.42
CA PRO A 138 34.34 -43.94 8.66
C PRO A 138 32.84 -43.73 8.44
N VAL A 139 32.44 -43.06 7.37
CA VAL A 139 31.03 -42.80 7.02
C VAL A 139 30.45 -43.96 6.22
N LYS A 140 31.22 -44.52 5.27
CA LYS A 140 30.81 -45.66 4.43
C LYS A 140 30.54 -46.91 5.25
N ASN A 141 31.35 -47.16 6.28
CA ASN A 141 31.27 -48.35 7.13
C ASN A 141 30.40 -48.14 8.37
N CYS A 142 29.75 -47.03 8.51
CA CYS A 142 28.82 -46.74 9.60
C CYS A 142 27.53 -47.53 9.39
N LYS A 143 27.01 -48.16 10.46
CA LYS A 143 25.72 -48.87 10.46
C LYS A 143 24.54 -48.01 9.96
N TYR A 144 24.69 -46.67 10.06
CA TYR A 144 23.67 -45.69 9.66
C TYR A 144 24.03 -44.94 8.37
N ALA A 145 25.03 -45.42 7.60
CA ALA A 145 25.47 -44.73 6.36
C ALA A 145 24.33 -44.51 5.37
N THR A 146 23.42 -45.48 5.25
CA THR A 146 22.26 -45.38 4.39
C THR A 146 21.27 -44.31 4.89
N ALA A 147 21.00 -44.26 6.19
CA ALA A 147 20.11 -43.22 6.77
C ALA A 147 20.70 -41.82 6.60
N VAL A 148 22.00 -41.63 6.81
CA VAL A 148 22.70 -40.36 6.57
C VAL A 148 22.59 -39.93 5.11
N LYS A 149 22.79 -40.85 4.14
CA LYS A 149 22.62 -40.57 2.71
C LYS A 149 21.20 -40.18 2.38
N CYS A 150 20.20 -40.85 2.92
CA CYS A 150 18.78 -40.52 2.72
C CYS A 150 18.43 -39.15 3.27
N VAL A 151 18.89 -38.79 4.48
CA VAL A 151 18.67 -37.45 5.08
C VAL A 151 19.30 -36.36 4.23
N LEU A 152 20.52 -36.60 3.74
CA LEU A 152 21.23 -35.63 2.91
C LEU A 152 20.54 -35.43 1.53
N LEU A 153 20.12 -36.55 0.91
CA LEU A 153 19.38 -36.48 -0.35
C LEU A 153 18.04 -35.76 -0.14
N ALA A 154 17.30 -36.08 0.91
CA ALA A 154 16.07 -35.41 1.27
C ALA A 154 16.28 -33.91 1.51
N SER A 155 17.36 -33.53 2.21
CA SER A 155 17.71 -32.11 2.44
C SER A 155 18.01 -31.36 1.14
N VAL A 156 18.78 -31.98 0.21
CA VAL A 156 19.06 -31.39 -1.10
C VAL A 156 17.79 -31.24 -1.93
N ILE A 157 16.93 -32.25 -1.93
CA ILE A 157 15.63 -32.18 -2.63
C ILE A 157 14.76 -31.08 -2.02
N LEU A 158 14.68 -30.99 -0.69
CA LEU A 158 13.88 -29.99 0.02
C LEU A 158 14.36 -28.57 -0.26
N ILE A 159 15.68 -28.35 -0.24
CA ILE A 159 16.30 -27.05 -0.61
C ILE A 159 16.04 -26.73 -2.08
N SER A 160 16.17 -27.71 -2.98
CA SER A 160 15.92 -27.51 -4.41
C SER A 160 14.46 -27.20 -4.70
N VAL A 161 13.54 -27.88 -4.02
CA VAL A 161 12.09 -27.61 -4.10
C VAL A 161 11.79 -26.22 -3.53
N PHE A 162 12.38 -25.85 -2.41
CA PHE A 162 12.20 -24.56 -1.77
C PHE A 162 12.72 -23.41 -2.62
N LEU A 163 13.93 -23.54 -3.19
CA LEU A 163 14.49 -22.56 -4.12
C LEU A 163 13.66 -22.52 -5.42
N GLY A 164 13.28 -23.68 -5.94
CA GLY A 164 12.41 -23.76 -7.12
C GLY A 164 11.05 -23.11 -6.88
N TYR A 165 10.45 -23.31 -5.70
CA TYR A 165 9.22 -22.66 -5.30
C TYR A 165 9.39 -21.13 -5.22
N GLY A 166 10.43 -20.66 -4.56
CA GLY A 166 10.73 -19.24 -4.43
C GLY A 166 10.97 -18.54 -5.77
N VAL A 167 11.58 -19.26 -6.74
CA VAL A 167 11.91 -18.71 -8.08
C VAL A 167 10.72 -18.74 -9.04
N THR A 168 9.93 -19.81 -9.02
CA THR A 168 8.95 -20.11 -10.09
C THR A 168 7.51 -20.11 -9.62
N ILE A 169 7.24 -20.39 -8.36
CA ILE A 169 5.89 -20.57 -7.84
C ILE A 169 5.61 -19.46 -6.81
N GLY A 170 4.38 -18.98 -6.78
CA GLY A 170 3.93 -18.04 -5.76
C GLY A 170 4.09 -16.55 -6.11
N HIS A 171 4.64 -16.17 -7.27
CA HIS A 171 4.54 -14.80 -7.74
C HIS A 171 3.11 -14.52 -8.20
N ARG A 172 2.48 -13.50 -7.59
CA ARG A 172 1.09 -13.14 -7.87
C ARG A 172 0.84 -11.67 -7.59
N PHE A 173 -0.18 -11.11 -8.18
CA PHE A 173 -0.75 -9.83 -7.77
C PHE A 173 -1.42 -9.99 -6.41
N THR A 174 -1.16 -9.07 -5.48
CA THR A 174 -1.75 -9.01 -4.12
C THR A 174 -2.87 -8.01 -4.03
N TYR A 175 -2.72 -6.90 -4.76
CA TYR A 175 -3.77 -5.92 -4.99
C TYR A 175 -3.87 -5.70 -6.48
N GLU A 176 -5.07 -5.85 -6.99
CA GLU A 176 -5.38 -5.68 -8.40
C GLU A 176 -5.45 -4.18 -8.78
N PRO A 177 -5.40 -3.82 -10.06
CA PRO A 177 -5.16 -2.45 -10.46
C PRO A 177 -6.33 -1.52 -10.13
N VAL A 178 -5.96 -0.29 -9.78
CA VAL A 178 -6.83 0.88 -9.74
C VAL A 178 -6.28 1.88 -10.75
N VAL A 179 -7.15 2.51 -11.53
CA VAL A 179 -6.81 3.49 -12.56
C VAL A 179 -7.14 4.88 -12.03
N TYR A 180 -6.16 5.61 -11.55
CA TYR A 180 -6.34 6.96 -11.02
C TYR A 180 -6.20 8.03 -12.11
N ALA A 181 -7.16 8.96 -12.18
CA ALA A 181 -7.06 10.15 -13.02
C ALA A 181 -6.22 11.22 -12.31
N VAL A 182 -5.13 11.64 -12.92
CA VAL A 182 -4.21 12.68 -12.41
C VAL A 182 -3.74 13.52 -13.60
N GLU A 183 -4.07 14.79 -13.59
CA GLU A 183 -3.89 15.71 -14.71
C GLU A 183 -4.54 15.13 -16.00
N ASP A 184 -3.80 15.07 -17.10
CA ASP A 184 -4.21 14.47 -18.38
C ASP A 184 -3.71 13.03 -18.56
N THR A 185 -3.43 12.34 -17.44
CA THR A 185 -2.89 10.99 -17.42
C THR A 185 -3.71 10.06 -16.53
N TYR A 186 -3.56 8.75 -16.76
CA TYR A 186 -3.95 7.72 -15.81
C TYR A 186 -2.73 7.16 -15.10
N GLN A 187 -2.82 7.00 -13.79
CA GLN A 187 -1.86 6.28 -12.97
C GLN A 187 -2.46 4.93 -12.60
N ILE A 188 -1.91 3.85 -13.16
CA ILE A 188 -2.35 2.48 -12.88
C ILE A 188 -1.53 1.94 -11.73
N VAL A 189 -2.18 1.67 -10.61
CA VAL A 189 -1.55 1.23 -9.36
C VAL A 189 -1.97 -0.19 -9.06
N PHE A 190 -1.00 -1.07 -8.85
CA PHE A 190 -1.21 -2.46 -8.44
C PHE A 190 -0.03 -2.98 -7.61
N SER A 191 -0.20 -4.13 -6.94
CA SER A 191 0.85 -4.67 -6.09
C SER A 191 1.10 -6.15 -6.32
N THR A 192 2.32 -6.58 -5.99
CA THR A 192 2.78 -7.96 -6.08
C THR A 192 3.23 -8.46 -4.71
N ASN A 193 3.20 -9.77 -4.50
CA ASN A 193 3.65 -10.37 -3.24
C ASN A 193 5.18 -10.49 -3.11
N HIS A 194 5.92 -10.16 -4.16
CA HIS A 194 7.38 -10.14 -4.20
C HIS A 194 7.84 -8.92 -4.98
N SER A 195 9.01 -8.41 -4.63
CA SER A 195 9.69 -7.37 -5.40
C SER A 195 9.77 -7.75 -6.87
N ALA A 196 9.34 -6.84 -7.74
CA ALA A 196 9.24 -7.06 -9.18
C ALA A 196 9.61 -5.80 -9.95
N THR A 197 9.95 -5.94 -11.22
CA THR A 197 9.87 -4.84 -12.18
C THR A 197 8.58 -4.95 -12.95
N ALA A 198 7.84 -3.85 -13.10
CA ALA A 198 6.52 -3.88 -13.68
C ALA A 198 6.35 -2.95 -14.88
N TRP A 199 5.34 -3.24 -15.70
CA TRP A 199 4.91 -2.40 -16.79
C TRP A 199 3.42 -2.63 -17.10
N VAL A 200 2.83 -1.64 -17.74
CA VAL A 200 1.48 -1.73 -18.33
C VAL A 200 1.63 -1.72 -19.84
N GLU A 201 0.88 -2.56 -20.52
CA GLU A 201 0.79 -2.57 -21.99
C GLU A 201 -0.59 -2.05 -22.42
N VAL A 202 -0.59 -1.01 -23.27
CA VAL A 202 -1.79 -0.35 -23.80
C VAL A 202 -1.62 -0.22 -25.31
N GLY A 203 -2.54 -0.79 -26.08
CA GLY A 203 -2.48 -0.72 -27.54
C GLY A 203 -1.17 -1.22 -28.17
N GLY A 204 -0.46 -2.12 -27.48
CA GLY A 204 0.84 -2.66 -27.91
C GLY A 204 2.05 -1.81 -27.48
N GLU A 205 1.85 -0.66 -26.82
CA GLU A 205 2.91 0.15 -26.23
C GLU A 205 3.11 -0.22 -24.76
N LYS A 206 4.39 -0.17 -24.28
CA LYS A 206 4.75 -0.52 -22.89
C LYS A 206 5.15 0.72 -22.10
N TYR A 207 4.46 0.92 -20.99
CA TYR A 207 4.73 1.94 -19.99
C TYR A 207 5.30 1.28 -18.75
N TYR A 208 6.41 1.81 -18.22
CA TYR A 208 7.17 1.17 -17.15
C TYR A 208 7.07 1.98 -15.85
N ASP A 209 7.08 1.27 -14.74
CA ASP A 209 7.40 1.87 -13.44
C ASP A 209 8.90 2.23 -13.43
N LEU A 210 9.22 3.53 -13.44
CA LEU A 210 10.57 4.03 -13.59
C LEU A 210 11.02 4.82 -12.36
N PHE A 211 12.17 4.46 -11.83
CA PHE A 211 12.90 5.27 -10.86
C PHE A 211 13.84 6.23 -11.57
N ALA A 212 13.83 7.51 -11.19
CA ALA A 212 14.66 8.57 -11.76
C ALA A 212 14.62 8.62 -13.30
N GLY A 213 13.48 8.26 -13.91
CA GLY A 213 13.22 8.36 -15.34
C GLY A 213 13.93 7.35 -16.24
N SER A 214 14.87 6.55 -15.72
CA SER A 214 15.69 5.65 -16.56
C SER A 214 15.78 4.22 -16.06
N MET A 215 15.58 3.98 -14.77
CA MET A 215 15.67 2.64 -14.18
C MET A 215 14.28 2.10 -13.89
N LYS A 216 14.04 0.83 -14.26
CA LYS A 216 12.83 0.15 -13.83
C LYS A 216 12.84 0.02 -12.32
N SER A 217 11.77 0.49 -11.69
CA SER A 217 11.57 0.36 -10.25
C SER A 217 11.51 -1.11 -9.86
N GLU A 218 12.11 -1.44 -8.72
CA GLU A 218 12.04 -2.75 -8.10
C GLU A 218 11.32 -2.59 -6.76
N ASP A 219 10.02 -2.82 -6.76
CA ASP A 219 9.16 -2.66 -5.58
C ASP A 219 8.08 -3.75 -5.54
N THR A 220 7.31 -3.78 -4.49
CA THR A 220 6.09 -4.59 -4.35
C THR A 220 4.84 -3.81 -4.74
N VAL A 221 4.89 -2.49 -4.76
CA VAL A 221 3.84 -1.61 -5.27
C VAL A 221 4.34 -0.90 -6.53
N HIS A 222 3.49 -0.84 -7.54
CA HIS A 222 3.81 -0.28 -8.85
C HIS A 222 2.79 0.79 -9.20
N LYS A 223 3.27 1.97 -9.58
CA LYS A 223 2.46 3.08 -10.08
C LYS A 223 2.98 3.51 -11.45
N ILE A 224 2.19 3.27 -12.48
CA ILE A 224 2.61 3.42 -13.87
C ILE A 224 1.71 4.44 -14.54
N THR A 225 2.31 5.52 -15.05
CA THR A 225 1.61 6.61 -15.72
C THR A 225 1.44 6.29 -17.21
N VAL A 226 0.20 6.44 -17.69
CA VAL A 226 -0.19 6.24 -19.08
C VAL A 226 -0.97 7.48 -19.56
N PRO A 227 -0.70 8.03 -20.75
CA PRO A 227 -1.53 9.13 -21.31
C PRO A 227 -3.00 8.69 -21.41
N GLN A 228 -3.94 9.56 -21.03
CA GLN A 228 -5.38 9.27 -21.07
C GLN A 228 -5.82 8.87 -22.48
N GLU A 229 -5.47 9.66 -23.50
CA GLU A 229 -5.84 9.39 -24.89
C GLU A 229 -5.49 7.99 -25.39
N LYS A 230 -4.38 7.42 -24.86
CA LYS A 230 -3.93 6.09 -25.25
C LYS A 230 -4.81 5.00 -24.66
N LEU A 231 -5.12 5.09 -23.37
CA LEU A 231 -5.96 4.11 -22.69
C LEU A 231 -7.42 4.24 -23.12
N ASP A 232 -7.93 5.45 -23.28
CA ASP A 232 -9.29 5.73 -23.75
C ASP A 232 -9.52 5.17 -25.16
N SER A 233 -8.53 5.32 -26.06
CA SER A 233 -8.58 4.77 -27.41
C SER A 233 -8.46 3.25 -27.44
N ALA A 234 -7.61 2.68 -26.59
CA ALA A 234 -7.36 1.22 -26.54
C ALA A 234 -8.50 0.46 -25.87
N ARG A 235 -9.23 1.10 -24.95
CA ARG A 235 -10.33 0.51 -24.15
C ARG A 235 -9.95 -0.77 -23.42
N GLY A 236 -8.68 -0.89 -23.05
CA GLY A 236 -8.17 -2.04 -22.30
C GLY A 236 -6.67 -1.96 -22.14
N TYR A 237 -6.17 -2.67 -21.14
CA TYR A 237 -4.76 -2.73 -20.80
C TYR A 237 -4.38 -4.05 -20.16
N SER A 238 -3.08 -4.34 -20.12
CA SER A 238 -2.54 -5.49 -19.38
C SER A 238 -1.48 -5.03 -18.41
N ILE A 239 -1.58 -5.49 -17.18
CA ILE A 239 -0.52 -5.32 -16.18
C ILE A 239 0.44 -6.51 -16.24
N HIS A 240 1.73 -6.22 -16.09
CA HIS A 240 2.79 -7.21 -16.11
C HIS A 240 3.75 -6.95 -14.95
N ALA A 241 4.23 -8.03 -14.33
CA ALA A 241 5.26 -7.95 -13.30
C ALA A 241 6.24 -9.11 -13.44
N GLU A 242 7.53 -8.80 -13.50
CA GLU A 242 8.61 -9.78 -13.56
C GLU A 242 9.35 -9.79 -12.23
N LYS A 243 9.21 -10.90 -11.48
CA LYS A 243 9.81 -11.05 -10.16
C LYS A 243 11.31 -10.78 -10.21
N MET A 244 11.82 -9.92 -9.33
CA MET A 244 13.24 -9.74 -9.09
C MET A 244 13.66 -10.62 -7.91
N ILE A 245 14.51 -11.61 -8.18
CA ILE A 245 15.05 -12.48 -7.13
C ILE A 245 16.29 -11.83 -6.53
N TYR A 246 17.09 -11.18 -7.38
CA TYR A 246 18.30 -10.49 -6.99
C TYR A 246 18.66 -9.43 -8.01
N ARG A 247 19.01 -8.25 -7.53
CA ARG A 247 19.54 -7.13 -8.33
C ARG A 247 20.92 -6.76 -7.81
N GLY A 248 21.94 -7.07 -8.56
CA GLY A 248 23.32 -6.74 -8.23
C GLY A 248 23.90 -5.62 -9.10
N PRO A 249 25.10 -5.14 -8.80
CA PRO A 249 25.73 -4.01 -9.51
C PRO A 249 26.02 -4.30 -10.98
N PHE A 250 26.19 -5.56 -11.38
CA PHE A 250 26.53 -5.98 -12.75
C PHE A 250 25.57 -7.06 -13.31
N GLY A 251 24.43 -7.24 -12.72
CA GLY A 251 23.42 -8.17 -13.18
C GLY A 251 22.49 -8.61 -12.06
N GLY A 252 21.50 -9.43 -12.41
CA GLY A 252 20.50 -9.90 -11.47
C GLY A 252 19.88 -11.20 -11.92
N PHE A 253 19.06 -11.76 -11.07
CA PHE A 253 18.21 -12.91 -11.36
C PHE A 253 16.77 -12.48 -11.37
N LYS A 254 16.09 -12.81 -12.45
CA LYS A 254 14.67 -12.60 -12.62
C LYS A 254 13.95 -13.92 -12.46
N GLY A 255 12.76 -13.86 -11.89
CA GLY A 255 11.86 -15.00 -11.75
C GLY A 255 10.81 -15.03 -12.86
N LYS A 256 9.67 -15.58 -12.49
CA LYS A 256 8.54 -15.70 -13.41
C LYS A 256 7.89 -14.33 -13.63
N GLU A 257 7.56 -14.03 -14.90
CA GLU A 257 6.63 -12.98 -15.27
C GLU A 257 5.19 -13.44 -15.02
N ILE A 258 4.37 -12.54 -14.50
CA ILE A 258 2.92 -12.69 -14.42
C ILE A 258 2.26 -11.54 -15.15
N SER A 259 1.07 -11.79 -15.72
CA SER A 259 0.29 -10.77 -16.41
C SER A 259 -1.20 -11.01 -16.21
N LYS A 260 -1.98 -9.92 -16.29
CA LYS A 260 -3.44 -9.95 -16.28
C LYS A 260 -3.98 -8.80 -17.14
N SER A 261 -5.02 -9.05 -17.93
CA SER A 261 -5.66 -8.06 -18.80
C SER A 261 -6.96 -7.58 -18.20
N TYR A 262 -7.30 -6.32 -18.49
CA TYR A 262 -8.51 -5.63 -18.05
C TYR A 262 -9.12 -4.89 -19.22
N ASP A 263 -10.44 -4.90 -19.31
CA ASP A 263 -11.18 -3.95 -20.12
C ASP A 263 -11.12 -2.57 -19.47
N PHE A 264 -11.27 -1.52 -20.25
CA PHE A 264 -11.35 -0.16 -19.75
C PHE A 264 -12.45 0.61 -20.45
N ARG A 265 -13.31 1.23 -19.67
CA ARG A 265 -14.39 2.08 -20.12
C ARG A 265 -14.04 3.54 -19.79
N PRO A 266 -13.61 4.33 -20.79
CA PRO A 266 -13.38 5.75 -20.60
C PRO A 266 -14.67 6.47 -20.25
N VAL A 267 -14.56 7.57 -19.53
CA VAL A 267 -15.71 8.44 -19.26
C VAL A 267 -16.23 8.99 -20.57
N ASN A 268 -17.55 8.95 -20.75
CA ASN A 268 -18.24 9.52 -21.92
C ASN A 268 -19.40 10.39 -21.45
N SER A 269 -19.24 11.70 -21.56
CA SER A 269 -20.21 12.69 -21.12
C SER A 269 -21.37 12.92 -22.09
N ALA A 270 -21.34 12.31 -23.28
CA ALA A 270 -22.38 12.55 -24.31
C ALA A 270 -23.80 12.16 -23.84
N ASP A 271 -23.91 11.16 -22.98
CA ASP A 271 -25.17 10.68 -22.42
C ASP A 271 -25.38 11.14 -20.95
N GLY A 272 -24.60 12.14 -20.48
CA GLY A 272 -24.52 12.57 -19.09
C GLY A 272 -23.36 11.92 -18.34
N LEU A 273 -23.28 12.13 -17.03
CA LEU A 273 -22.22 11.61 -16.16
C LEU A 273 -22.82 11.03 -14.90
N VAL A 274 -22.31 9.90 -14.46
CA VAL A 274 -22.68 9.29 -13.18
C VAL A 274 -21.42 9.02 -12.38
N TYR A 275 -21.31 9.58 -11.17
CA TYR A 275 -20.23 9.26 -10.26
C TYR A 275 -20.70 9.03 -8.84
N TYR A 276 -19.91 8.29 -8.11
CA TYR A 276 -20.15 8.00 -6.70
C TYR A 276 -18.94 8.41 -5.87
N THR A 277 -19.20 8.97 -4.69
CA THR A 277 -18.15 9.41 -3.76
C THR A 277 -18.16 8.55 -2.51
N ILE A 278 -17.00 7.99 -2.18
CA ILE A 278 -16.72 7.25 -0.94
C ILE A 278 -15.77 8.09 -0.08
N THR A 279 -16.12 8.30 1.19
CA THR A 279 -15.30 8.96 2.20
C THR A 279 -15.57 8.35 3.57
N ASP A 280 -14.65 8.51 4.52
CA ASP A 280 -14.85 8.13 5.93
C ASP A 280 -15.31 6.67 6.10
N ALA A 281 -14.80 5.76 5.28
CA ALA A 281 -15.17 4.35 5.33
C ALA A 281 -14.70 3.68 6.64
N HIS A 282 -13.54 4.09 7.20
CA HIS A 282 -13.01 3.59 8.48
C HIS A 282 -13.19 2.07 8.66
N HIS A 283 -12.70 1.29 7.67
CA HIS A 283 -12.82 -0.18 7.60
C HIS A 283 -14.22 -0.73 7.24
N ALA A 284 -15.20 0.08 6.85
CA ALA A 284 -16.49 -0.37 6.35
C ALA A 284 -16.43 -0.76 4.85
N HIS A 285 -15.47 -1.61 4.48
CA HIS A 285 -15.21 -2.01 3.09
C HIS A 285 -16.46 -2.52 2.39
N ASP A 286 -17.12 -3.56 2.94
CA ASP A 286 -18.25 -4.23 2.28
C ASP A 286 -19.39 -3.25 2.05
N GLY A 287 -19.72 -2.43 3.09
CA GLY A 287 -20.76 -1.43 2.97
C GLY A 287 -20.48 -0.34 1.95
N ALA A 288 -19.24 0.17 1.89
CA ALA A 288 -18.83 1.19 0.92
C ALA A 288 -18.88 0.65 -0.52
N VAL A 289 -18.45 -0.59 -0.72
CA VAL A 289 -18.48 -1.27 -2.03
C VAL A 289 -19.92 -1.56 -2.47
N ASP A 290 -20.76 -2.08 -1.57
CA ASP A 290 -22.15 -2.41 -1.87
C ASP A 290 -22.96 -1.15 -2.21
N ALA A 291 -22.78 -0.06 -1.45
CA ALA A 291 -23.43 1.22 -1.72
C ALA A 291 -23.02 1.82 -3.09
N ALA A 292 -21.74 1.78 -3.44
CA ALA A 292 -21.27 2.28 -4.72
C ALA A 292 -21.77 1.43 -5.90
N ARG A 293 -21.79 0.10 -5.75
CA ARG A 293 -22.27 -0.83 -6.79
C ARG A 293 -23.79 -0.78 -7.00
N ALA A 294 -24.53 -0.25 -6.04
CA ALA A 294 -25.96 -0.04 -6.19
C ALA A 294 -26.29 1.12 -7.15
N VAL A 295 -25.30 1.95 -7.50
CA VAL A 295 -25.47 3.03 -8.48
C VAL A 295 -25.17 2.49 -9.87
N GLU A 296 -26.21 2.45 -10.71
CA GLU A 296 -26.09 1.99 -12.09
C GLU A 296 -25.37 3.02 -12.97
N GLY A 297 -24.66 2.55 -13.98
CA GLY A 297 -24.05 3.42 -14.99
C GLY A 297 -22.83 4.21 -14.53
N LEU A 298 -22.23 3.86 -13.40
CA LEU A 298 -21.09 4.57 -12.82
C LEU A 298 -19.95 4.79 -13.84
N ASP A 299 -19.61 6.04 -14.12
CA ASP A 299 -18.57 6.43 -15.07
C ASP A 299 -17.19 6.55 -14.39
N PHE A 300 -17.16 7.07 -13.17
CA PHE A 300 -15.96 7.15 -12.35
C PHE A 300 -16.29 7.13 -10.86
N LEU A 301 -15.29 6.80 -10.06
CA LEU A 301 -15.40 6.79 -8.60
C LEU A 301 -14.56 7.92 -8.01
N VAL A 302 -15.06 8.59 -6.96
CA VAL A 302 -14.31 9.55 -6.15
C VAL A 302 -14.05 8.93 -4.77
N VAL A 303 -12.79 8.88 -4.32
CA VAL A 303 -12.39 8.40 -2.99
C VAL A 303 -11.73 9.56 -2.25
N LEU A 304 -12.38 10.03 -1.18
CA LEU A 304 -11.94 11.20 -0.42
C LEU A 304 -11.18 10.84 0.87
N GLY A 305 -10.48 9.72 0.91
CA GLY A 305 -9.69 9.33 2.07
C GLY A 305 -10.49 8.85 3.27
N ASP A 306 -9.80 8.76 4.41
CA ASP A 306 -10.29 8.19 5.68
C ASP A 306 -10.87 6.78 5.50
N SER A 307 -10.24 6.02 4.59
CA SER A 307 -10.61 4.61 4.38
C SER A 307 -10.27 3.74 5.60
N VAL A 308 -9.30 4.18 6.40
CA VAL A 308 -8.84 3.54 7.65
C VAL A 308 -8.67 4.58 8.76
N GLY A 309 -8.45 4.14 10.00
CA GLY A 309 -8.20 5.04 11.12
C GLY A 309 -6.77 5.58 11.20
N MET A 310 -5.80 4.94 10.56
CA MET A 310 -4.39 5.37 10.39
C MET A 310 -3.65 4.40 9.47
N VAL A 311 -2.57 4.85 8.84
CA VAL A 311 -1.78 4.04 7.90
C VAL A 311 -0.49 3.51 8.55
N GLU A 312 -0.65 2.64 9.53
CA GLU A 312 0.46 2.07 10.30
C GLU A 312 1.19 0.96 9.53
N TYR A 313 0.46 0.18 8.74
CA TYR A 313 0.97 -0.94 7.96
C TYR A 313 0.61 -0.78 6.48
N GLU A 314 1.35 -1.47 5.61
CA GLU A 314 1.08 -1.46 4.18
C GLU A 314 -0.36 -1.87 3.82
N LYS A 315 -0.94 -2.82 4.55
CA LYS A 315 -2.35 -3.21 4.35
C LYS A 315 -3.33 -2.07 4.59
N ASP A 316 -2.97 -1.11 5.46
CA ASP A 316 -3.83 0.03 5.78
C ASP A 316 -3.81 1.02 4.60
N VAL A 317 -2.62 1.31 4.04
CA VAL A 317 -2.48 2.14 2.82
C VAL A 317 -3.19 1.51 1.62
N GLN A 318 -3.15 0.19 1.52
CA GLN A 318 -3.81 -0.55 0.43
C GLN A 318 -5.33 -0.61 0.56
N TYR A 319 -5.89 -0.16 1.68
CA TYR A 319 -7.32 -0.30 1.92
C TYR A 319 -8.16 0.55 0.98
N SER A 320 -7.71 1.77 0.66
CA SER A 320 -8.35 2.61 -0.37
C SER A 320 -8.34 1.94 -1.75
N ASN A 321 -7.21 1.30 -2.11
CA ASN A 321 -7.11 0.54 -3.36
C ASN A 321 -8.04 -0.67 -3.38
N LEU A 322 -8.20 -1.36 -2.25
CA LEU A 322 -9.09 -2.50 -2.14
C LEU A 322 -10.55 -2.09 -2.39
N ILE A 323 -11.01 -1.02 -1.73
CA ILE A 323 -12.35 -0.45 -1.95
C ILE A 323 -12.50 -0.01 -3.42
N ALA A 324 -11.57 0.80 -3.92
CA ALA A 324 -11.63 1.33 -5.27
C ALA A 324 -11.64 0.22 -6.33
N HIS A 325 -10.75 -0.79 -6.20
CA HIS A 325 -10.74 -1.92 -7.12
C HIS A 325 -12.03 -2.74 -7.05
N ASP A 326 -12.52 -3.02 -5.84
CA ASP A 326 -13.75 -3.82 -5.69
C ASP A 326 -14.96 -3.12 -6.29
N VAL A 327 -15.02 -1.79 -6.29
CA VAL A 327 -16.07 -1.03 -6.99
C VAL A 327 -15.81 -1.03 -8.50
N THR A 328 -14.62 -0.62 -8.95
CA THR A 328 -14.35 -0.28 -10.34
C THR A 328 -13.84 -1.45 -11.19
N ARG A 329 -13.34 -2.51 -10.56
CA ARG A 329 -12.68 -3.66 -11.22
C ARG A 329 -11.43 -3.29 -12.04
N GLY A 330 -10.92 -2.07 -11.89
CA GLY A 330 -9.89 -1.51 -12.76
C GLY A 330 -10.39 -1.12 -14.14
N GLU A 331 -11.71 -1.07 -14.34
CA GLU A 331 -12.37 -0.85 -15.64
C GLU A 331 -12.84 0.59 -15.85
N ILE A 332 -12.93 1.39 -14.77
CA ILE A 332 -13.31 2.81 -14.83
C ILE A 332 -12.34 3.65 -13.98
N PRO A 333 -12.22 4.96 -14.26
CA PRO A 333 -11.33 5.84 -13.53
C PRO A 333 -11.72 6.06 -12.07
N VAL A 334 -10.71 6.38 -11.26
CA VAL A 334 -10.86 6.79 -9.86
C VAL A 334 -10.19 8.13 -9.64
N VAL A 335 -10.84 9.03 -8.92
CA VAL A 335 -10.26 10.28 -8.40
C VAL A 335 -9.96 10.08 -6.92
N TYR A 336 -8.78 10.50 -6.46
CA TYR A 336 -8.37 10.35 -5.07
C TYR A 336 -8.03 11.69 -4.44
N ALA A 337 -8.62 12.00 -3.29
CA ALA A 337 -8.20 13.07 -2.40
C ALA A 337 -7.84 12.46 -1.03
N ARG A 338 -6.73 12.91 -0.43
CA ARG A 338 -6.21 12.39 0.82
C ARG A 338 -7.07 12.82 2.02
N GLY A 339 -7.36 11.89 2.93
CA GLY A 339 -7.96 12.17 4.22
C GLY A 339 -6.94 12.53 5.30
N ASN A 340 -7.43 13.02 6.42
CA ASN A 340 -6.56 13.39 7.55
C ASN A 340 -6.07 12.17 8.36
N HIS A 341 -6.65 11.02 8.20
CA HIS A 341 -6.16 9.77 8.79
C HIS A 341 -5.00 9.16 7.98
N GLU A 342 -4.88 9.46 6.71
CA GLU A 342 -3.79 9.00 5.86
C GLU A 342 -2.46 9.74 6.09
N ILE A 343 -2.44 10.84 6.84
CA ILE A 343 -1.19 11.50 7.28
C ILE A 343 -0.62 10.91 8.58
N LYS A 344 -1.33 9.97 9.21
CA LYS A 344 -1.00 9.39 10.51
C LYS A 344 -0.51 7.95 10.36
N GLY A 345 0.69 7.66 10.85
CA GLY A 345 1.27 6.31 10.88
C GLY A 345 2.52 6.14 10.03
N ASN A 346 3.18 5.00 10.18
CA ASN A 346 4.51 4.72 9.59
C ASN A 346 4.54 4.66 8.05
N TYR A 347 3.37 4.52 7.40
CA TYR A 347 3.24 4.47 5.94
C TYR A 347 2.76 5.79 5.34
N ALA A 348 2.47 6.82 6.14
CA ALA A 348 2.00 8.12 5.64
C ALA A 348 2.96 8.71 4.60
N GLU A 349 4.28 8.68 4.85
CA GLU A 349 5.30 9.16 3.91
C GLU A 349 5.38 8.36 2.59
N LYS A 350 4.76 7.19 2.53
CA LYS A 350 4.79 6.31 1.35
C LYS A 350 3.48 6.31 0.58
N LEU A 351 2.45 6.96 1.10
CA LEU A 351 1.09 6.94 0.55
C LEU A 351 1.07 7.28 -0.95
N TYR A 352 1.89 8.27 -1.36
CA TYR A 352 1.98 8.70 -2.76
C TYR A 352 2.32 7.58 -3.76
N LYS A 353 2.92 6.49 -3.32
CA LYS A 353 3.20 5.32 -4.18
C LYS A 353 1.96 4.46 -4.43
N TYR A 354 0.99 4.53 -3.54
CA TYR A 354 -0.14 3.60 -3.47
C TYR A 354 -1.41 4.15 -4.10
N VAL A 355 -1.54 5.47 -4.22
CA VAL A 355 -2.75 6.13 -4.73
C VAL A 355 -2.41 7.17 -5.80
N GLY A 356 -3.43 7.73 -6.45
CA GLY A 356 -3.28 8.84 -7.38
C GLY A 356 -2.67 10.06 -6.69
N SER A 357 -1.61 10.61 -7.29
CA SER A 357 -0.94 11.80 -6.75
C SER A 357 -0.08 12.47 -7.80
N LYS A 358 0.09 13.79 -7.71
CA LYS A 358 1.05 14.51 -8.54
C LYS A 358 2.40 14.55 -7.82
N ASN A 359 3.38 13.79 -8.30
CA ASN A 359 4.64 13.56 -7.60
C ASN A 359 4.38 12.98 -6.20
N GLU A 360 4.69 13.72 -5.14
CA GLU A 360 4.46 13.33 -3.74
C GLU A 360 3.33 14.17 -3.10
N SER A 361 2.61 14.98 -3.90
CA SER A 361 1.53 15.88 -3.45
C SER A 361 0.15 15.33 -3.80
N PHE A 362 -0.85 15.67 -2.99
CA PHE A 362 -2.23 15.19 -3.14
C PHE A 362 -3.19 16.29 -3.59
N TYR A 363 -2.66 17.41 -4.06
CA TYR A 363 -3.42 18.43 -4.77
C TYR A 363 -3.00 18.48 -6.23
N TYR A 364 -3.96 18.44 -7.11
CA TYR A 364 -3.77 18.45 -8.57
C TYR A 364 -5.10 18.70 -9.28
N TRP A 365 -5.03 19.05 -10.55
CA TRP A 365 -6.19 19.00 -11.42
C TRP A 365 -6.26 17.65 -12.15
N PHE A 366 -7.43 17.29 -12.62
CA PHE A 366 -7.62 16.12 -13.48
C PHE A 366 -8.68 16.41 -14.54
N THR A 367 -8.66 15.63 -15.60
CA THR A 367 -9.70 15.68 -16.64
C THR A 367 -10.28 14.29 -16.87
N LEU A 368 -11.59 14.22 -17.16
CA LEU A 368 -12.30 13.01 -17.54
C LEU A 368 -13.40 13.39 -18.53
N SER A 369 -13.17 13.20 -19.85
CA SER A 369 -14.05 13.70 -20.90
C SER A 369 -14.31 15.22 -20.75
N ASP A 370 -15.56 15.65 -20.55
CA ASP A 370 -15.93 17.06 -20.35
C ASP A 370 -15.92 17.49 -18.87
N VAL A 371 -15.27 16.73 -18.00
CA VAL A 371 -15.07 17.08 -16.58
C VAL A 371 -13.69 17.67 -16.38
N PHE A 372 -13.63 18.84 -15.75
CA PHE A 372 -12.43 19.39 -15.13
C PHE A 372 -12.54 19.23 -13.62
N GLY A 373 -11.58 18.57 -13.00
CA GLY A 373 -11.60 18.36 -11.57
C GLY A 373 -10.40 18.96 -10.86
N ILE A 374 -10.60 19.34 -9.60
CA ILE A 374 -9.58 19.91 -8.72
C ILE A 374 -9.59 19.08 -7.42
N THR A 375 -8.48 18.44 -7.11
CA THR A 375 -8.28 17.86 -5.79
C THR A 375 -7.50 18.83 -4.91
N LEU A 376 -7.96 18.99 -3.66
CA LEU A 376 -7.30 19.81 -2.65
C LEU A 376 -7.09 18.98 -1.38
N ASP A 377 -6.10 19.36 -0.60
CA ASP A 377 -5.68 18.62 0.58
C ASP A 377 -5.32 19.57 1.74
N LEU A 378 -6.25 19.72 2.67
CA LEU A 378 -6.01 20.51 3.90
C LEU A 378 -5.11 19.80 4.91
N GLY A 379 -4.81 18.52 4.70
CA GLY A 379 -4.03 17.72 5.64
C GLY A 379 -4.81 17.36 6.89
N GLU A 380 -4.96 18.28 7.82
CA GLU A 380 -5.68 18.07 9.08
C GLU A 380 -6.43 19.33 9.49
N ASP A 381 -7.40 19.19 10.39
CA ASP A 381 -8.18 20.27 11.02
C ASP A 381 -7.37 21.12 12.02
N HIS A 382 -6.18 20.68 12.40
CA HIS A 382 -5.31 21.30 13.36
C HIS A 382 -4.11 22.00 12.72
N ASN A 383 -3.61 23.05 13.36
CA ASN A 383 -2.42 23.77 12.92
C ASN A 383 -1.11 23.00 13.17
N ASP A 384 0.00 23.49 12.58
CA ASP A 384 1.34 22.89 12.67
C ASP A 384 1.84 22.65 14.12
N GLY A 385 1.31 23.36 15.08
CA GLY A 385 1.71 23.25 16.51
C GLY A 385 0.92 22.20 17.29
N TRP A 386 0.01 21.48 16.67
CA TRP A 386 -0.80 20.49 17.35
C TRP A 386 0.05 19.33 17.87
N TRP A 387 -0.19 18.89 19.07
CA TRP A 387 0.64 17.93 19.80
C TRP A 387 0.74 16.53 19.12
N GLU A 388 -0.27 16.11 18.37
CA GLU A 388 -0.28 14.82 17.66
C GLU A 388 0.77 14.70 16.57
N PHE A 389 1.25 15.83 16.03
CA PHE A 389 2.20 15.85 14.92
C PHE A 389 3.66 15.96 15.36
N TYR A 390 3.93 16.16 16.62
CA TYR A 390 5.31 16.26 17.16
C TYR A 390 6.20 17.29 16.45
N GLY A 391 5.60 18.26 15.73
CA GLY A 391 6.32 19.23 14.91
C GLY A 391 6.87 18.63 13.60
N THR A 392 6.29 17.52 13.11
CA THR A 392 6.72 16.87 11.85
C THR A 392 5.96 17.36 10.65
N ASP A 393 4.77 17.94 10.83
CA ASP A 393 3.92 18.46 9.75
C ASP A 393 4.07 19.97 9.60
N ARG A 394 3.89 20.46 8.38
CA ARG A 394 3.99 21.86 8.01
C ARG A 394 2.89 22.27 7.04
N PHE A 395 1.65 22.22 7.53
CA PHE A 395 0.45 22.54 6.74
C PHE A 395 0.49 23.96 6.19
N THR A 396 1.01 24.91 6.95
CA THR A 396 1.09 26.32 6.52
C THR A 396 1.79 26.49 5.18
N LEU A 397 2.92 25.81 4.95
CA LEU A 397 3.62 25.86 3.64
C LEU A 397 2.86 25.12 2.56
N TYR A 398 2.34 23.95 2.89
CA TYR A 398 1.59 23.12 1.97
C TYR A 398 0.31 23.82 1.48
N HIS A 399 -0.35 24.55 2.37
CA HIS A 399 -1.50 25.38 2.01
C HIS A 399 -1.11 26.57 1.11
N ALA A 400 0.05 27.20 1.36
CA ALA A 400 0.52 28.29 0.52
C ALA A 400 0.82 27.83 -0.91
N GLU A 401 1.37 26.62 -1.09
CA GLU A 401 1.59 26.01 -2.40
C GLU A 401 0.26 25.75 -3.12
N GLN A 402 -0.74 25.26 -2.41
CA GLN A 402 -2.08 25.01 -2.97
C GLN A 402 -2.83 26.32 -3.27
N THR A 403 -2.64 27.36 -2.46
CA THR A 403 -3.19 28.69 -2.78
C THR A 403 -2.61 29.20 -4.09
N ALA A 404 -1.29 29.12 -4.29
CA ALA A 404 -0.65 29.49 -5.54
C ALA A 404 -1.14 28.63 -6.74
N PHE A 405 -1.39 27.35 -6.51
CA PHE A 405 -1.97 26.46 -7.52
C PHE A 405 -3.40 26.91 -7.91
N LEU A 406 -4.26 27.25 -6.96
CA LEU A 406 -5.59 27.79 -7.24
C LEU A 406 -5.53 29.14 -7.94
N GLU A 407 -4.64 30.06 -7.50
CA GLU A 407 -4.41 31.35 -8.17
C GLU A 407 -3.99 31.16 -9.63
N GLN A 408 -3.16 30.15 -9.92
CA GLN A 408 -2.80 29.81 -11.30
C GLN A 408 -4.01 29.33 -12.10
N LEU A 409 -4.83 28.44 -11.53
CA LEU A 409 -6.05 27.97 -12.21
C LEU A 409 -7.03 29.11 -12.51
N VAL A 410 -7.20 30.05 -11.58
CA VAL A 410 -8.02 31.26 -11.79
C VAL A 410 -7.44 32.16 -12.90
N ALA A 411 -6.12 32.29 -12.95
CA ALA A 411 -5.46 33.12 -13.97
C ALA A 411 -5.49 32.48 -15.37
N GLU A 412 -5.30 31.16 -15.48
CA GLU A 412 -5.22 30.42 -16.74
C GLU A 412 -6.58 29.95 -17.26
N LYS A 413 -7.54 29.74 -16.35
CA LYS A 413 -8.92 29.34 -16.61
C LYS A 413 -9.07 28.06 -17.46
N PRO A 414 -8.31 26.99 -17.20
CA PRO A 414 -8.42 25.77 -18.00
C PRO A 414 -9.80 25.13 -17.91
N TYR A 415 -10.50 25.30 -16.79
CA TYR A 415 -11.83 24.78 -16.51
C TYR A 415 -12.92 25.34 -17.46
N GLU A 416 -12.75 26.53 -18.03
CA GLU A 416 -13.71 27.10 -18.98
C GLU A 416 -13.85 26.30 -20.29
N ASN A 417 -12.93 25.34 -20.54
CA ASN A 417 -12.99 24.45 -21.70
C ASN A 417 -13.80 23.17 -21.46
N TYR A 418 -14.36 22.98 -20.26
CA TYR A 418 -15.07 21.79 -19.85
C TYR A 418 -16.51 22.12 -19.45
N ALA A 419 -17.41 21.15 -19.59
CA ALA A 419 -18.83 21.35 -19.31
C ALA A 419 -19.21 21.12 -17.84
N TYR A 420 -18.31 20.56 -17.05
CA TYR A 420 -18.55 20.25 -15.64
C TYR A 420 -17.27 20.44 -14.82
N THR A 421 -17.38 21.16 -13.71
CA THR A 421 -16.24 21.42 -12.81
C THR A 421 -16.50 20.82 -11.43
N LEU A 422 -15.61 19.90 -10.98
CA LEU A 422 -15.70 19.16 -9.72
C LEU A 422 -14.55 19.51 -8.78
N VAL A 423 -14.84 19.87 -7.53
CA VAL A 423 -13.84 20.01 -6.46
C VAL A 423 -13.95 18.83 -5.50
N ALA A 424 -12.83 18.17 -5.21
CA ALA A 424 -12.73 17.07 -4.28
C ALA A 424 -11.71 17.41 -3.18
N CYS A 425 -12.17 17.48 -1.94
CA CYS A 425 -11.33 17.72 -0.77
C CYS A 425 -11.90 16.95 0.42
N HIS A 426 -11.05 16.30 1.21
CA HIS A 426 -11.58 15.56 2.35
C HIS A 426 -12.17 16.48 3.42
N ILE A 427 -11.43 17.50 3.85
CA ILE A 427 -11.91 18.44 4.86
C ILE A 427 -12.69 19.57 4.18
N PRO A 428 -13.93 19.88 4.60
CA PRO A 428 -14.76 20.86 3.93
C PRO A 428 -14.15 22.27 3.99
N ILE A 429 -14.09 22.93 2.83
CA ILE A 429 -13.57 24.30 2.67
C ILE A 429 -14.65 25.32 3.06
N GLN A 430 -15.90 25.06 2.70
CA GLN A 430 -17.06 25.94 2.93
C GLN A 430 -17.45 26.04 4.42
N PHE A 431 -16.85 25.21 5.28
CA PHE A 431 -17.15 25.17 6.70
C PHE A 431 -15.91 25.31 7.56
N VAL A 432 -15.93 26.25 8.50
CA VAL A 432 -14.92 26.39 9.55
C VAL A 432 -15.50 25.87 10.86
N ASN A 433 -14.89 24.82 11.40
CA ASN A 433 -15.34 24.23 12.64
C ASN A 433 -15.17 25.14 13.87
N SER A 434 -15.66 24.73 15.02
CA SER A 434 -15.59 25.50 16.28
C SER A 434 -14.16 25.74 16.79
N ARG A 435 -13.18 24.95 16.33
CA ARG A 435 -11.75 25.12 16.69
C ARG A 435 -11.12 26.30 15.97
N LYS A 436 -11.72 26.76 14.86
CA LYS A 436 -11.25 27.86 14.01
C LYS A 436 -9.85 27.66 13.43
N ASP A 437 -9.49 26.40 13.19
CA ASP A 437 -8.24 26.09 12.52
C ASP A 437 -8.36 26.34 11.01
N HIS A 438 -7.26 26.77 10.41
CA HIS A 438 -7.16 27.06 8.97
C HIS A 438 -8.19 28.08 8.44
N VAL A 439 -8.66 28.99 9.30
CA VAL A 439 -9.68 30.01 8.92
C VAL A 439 -9.25 30.80 7.70
N GLU A 440 -8.02 31.31 7.72
CA GLU A 440 -7.50 32.18 6.66
C GLU A 440 -7.38 31.44 5.33
N VAL A 441 -6.88 30.21 5.35
CA VAL A 441 -6.74 29.41 4.13
C VAL A 441 -8.08 28.96 3.57
N LYS A 442 -9.03 28.55 4.42
CA LYS A 442 -10.38 28.19 3.98
C LYS A 442 -11.11 29.40 3.36
N ALA A 443 -10.95 30.58 3.93
CA ALA A 443 -11.50 31.82 3.36
C ALA A 443 -10.87 32.14 2.00
N ALA A 444 -9.54 32.10 1.89
CA ALA A 444 -8.82 32.37 0.65
C ALA A 444 -9.17 31.36 -0.44
N TRP A 445 -9.23 30.07 -0.12
CA TRP A 445 -9.62 29.04 -1.10
C TRP A 445 -11.09 29.18 -1.51
N THR A 446 -11.99 29.55 -0.58
CA THR A 446 -13.39 29.83 -0.92
C THR A 446 -13.50 30.99 -1.91
N GLU A 447 -12.73 32.07 -1.71
CA GLU A 447 -12.71 33.23 -2.60
C GLU A 447 -12.23 32.83 -4.02
N LEU A 448 -11.14 32.06 -4.13
CA LEU A 448 -10.64 31.55 -5.41
C LEU A 448 -11.61 30.57 -6.08
N LEU A 449 -12.25 29.71 -5.31
CA LEU A 449 -13.27 28.79 -5.84
C LEU A 449 -14.56 29.52 -6.24
N ASN A 450 -14.90 30.64 -5.59
CA ASN A 450 -15.98 31.52 -6.04
C ASN A 450 -15.70 32.13 -7.41
N GLU A 451 -14.42 32.39 -7.78
CA GLU A 451 -14.05 32.82 -9.12
C GLU A 451 -14.13 31.68 -10.15
N ILE A 452 -13.79 30.44 -9.74
CA ILE A 452 -13.86 29.25 -10.59
C ILE A 452 -15.32 28.82 -10.83
N GLN A 453 -16.21 29.02 -9.85
CA GLN A 453 -17.62 28.60 -9.89
C GLN A 453 -17.80 27.09 -10.17
N PRO A 454 -17.26 26.19 -9.33
CA PRO A 454 -17.43 24.76 -9.56
C PRO A 454 -18.91 24.35 -9.47
N ASP A 455 -19.32 23.42 -10.33
CA ASP A 455 -20.67 22.83 -10.32
C ASP A 455 -20.91 22.01 -9.05
N MET A 456 -19.86 21.39 -8.52
CA MET A 456 -19.94 20.57 -7.33
C MET A 456 -18.65 20.58 -6.53
N ALA A 457 -18.78 20.64 -5.20
CA ALA A 457 -17.70 20.33 -4.27
C ALA A 457 -18.08 19.14 -3.36
N VAL A 458 -17.23 18.13 -3.24
CA VAL A 458 -17.47 16.95 -2.40
C VAL A 458 -16.45 16.86 -1.28
N TYR A 459 -16.95 16.55 -0.08
CA TYR A 459 -16.17 16.56 1.16
C TYR A 459 -16.45 15.29 2.00
N GLY A 460 -15.61 15.06 2.98
CA GLY A 460 -15.76 14.03 4.02
C GLY A 460 -15.59 14.60 5.42
N HIS A 461 -14.86 13.88 6.28
CA HIS A 461 -14.33 14.30 7.59
C HIS A 461 -15.38 14.50 8.70
N GLN A 462 -16.56 14.97 8.39
CA GLN A 462 -17.55 15.35 9.40
C GLN A 462 -18.35 14.17 9.94
N HIS A 463 -18.26 12.99 9.34
CA HIS A 463 -18.99 11.77 9.70
C HIS A 463 -20.51 11.98 9.82
N ASP A 464 -21.05 12.89 9.00
CA ASP A 464 -22.47 13.17 8.90
C ASP A 464 -22.82 13.50 7.44
N LEU A 465 -24.10 13.67 7.13
CA LEU A 465 -24.61 13.88 5.78
C LEU A 465 -25.36 15.19 5.72
N TYR A 466 -24.81 16.19 5.05
CA TYR A 466 -25.50 17.46 4.86
C TYR A 466 -24.91 18.28 3.69
N PRO A 467 -25.75 19.14 3.07
CA PRO A 467 -25.32 20.03 2.00
C PRO A 467 -24.70 21.33 2.51
N PHE A 468 -23.92 21.97 1.64
CA PHE A 468 -23.54 23.38 1.67
C PHE A 468 -24.09 24.02 0.39
N LEU A 469 -25.37 24.40 0.38
CA LEU A 469 -26.02 24.99 -0.79
C LEU A 469 -25.78 26.50 -0.84
N GLU A 470 -25.63 27.06 -2.04
CA GLU A 470 -25.48 28.49 -2.22
C GLU A 470 -26.60 29.27 -1.50
N GLY A 471 -26.23 30.36 -0.82
CA GLY A 471 -27.16 31.18 -0.02
C GLY A 471 -27.59 30.57 1.31
N GLN A 472 -27.08 29.41 1.69
CA GLN A 472 -27.41 28.75 2.94
C GLN A 472 -26.91 29.57 4.15
N GLN A 473 -27.83 29.90 5.06
CA GLN A 473 -27.55 30.65 6.28
C GLN A 473 -27.57 29.79 7.53
N THR A 474 -28.22 28.63 7.47
CA THR A 474 -28.41 27.73 8.59
C THR A 474 -28.01 26.32 8.17
N MET A 475 -27.27 25.63 9.03
CA MET A 475 -26.79 24.28 8.77
C MET A 475 -27.26 23.33 9.87
N TYR A 476 -27.84 22.23 9.45
CA TYR A 476 -28.30 21.17 10.33
C TYR A 476 -27.63 19.85 9.92
N ASN A 477 -27.35 19.01 10.89
CA ASN A 477 -26.92 17.66 10.60
C ASN A 477 -28.07 16.80 10.02
N SER A 478 -27.77 15.58 9.58
CA SER A 478 -28.75 14.66 8.99
C SER A 478 -29.96 14.37 9.90
N LYS A 479 -29.82 14.56 11.21
CA LYS A 479 -30.89 14.39 12.23
C LYS A 479 -31.64 15.68 12.55
N GLY A 480 -31.43 16.77 11.82
CA GLY A 480 -32.08 18.06 12.06
C GLY A 480 -31.55 18.82 13.27
N LYS A 481 -30.39 18.45 13.82
CA LYS A 481 -29.75 19.22 14.90
C LYS A 481 -28.99 20.40 14.31
N LEU A 482 -29.24 21.59 14.83
CA LEU A 482 -28.55 22.83 14.43
C LEU A 482 -27.05 22.70 14.65
N ILE A 483 -26.26 22.91 13.58
CA ILE A 483 -24.81 23.00 13.61
C ILE A 483 -24.38 24.48 13.57
N TYR A 484 -25.00 25.27 12.71
CA TYR A 484 -24.69 26.67 12.48
C TYR A 484 -25.90 27.50 12.10
N ASN A 485 -25.91 28.76 12.55
CA ASN A 485 -26.89 29.76 12.11
C ASN A 485 -26.21 31.13 12.04
N SER A 486 -26.27 31.79 10.90
CA SER A 486 -25.63 33.08 10.65
C SER A 486 -26.10 34.21 11.58
N GLN A 487 -27.36 34.14 12.09
CA GLN A 487 -27.90 35.11 13.04
C GLN A 487 -27.17 35.09 14.39
N PHE A 488 -26.50 33.98 14.71
CA PHE A 488 -25.81 33.79 15.98
C PHE A 488 -24.28 33.76 15.83
N LYS A 489 -23.77 34.19 14.67
CA LYS A 489 -22.32 34.27 14.41
C LYS A 489 -21.70 35.26 15.42
N GLY A 490 -20.80 34.78 16.27
CA GLY A 490 -20.06 35.64 17.20
C GLY A 490 -20.78 35.99 18.51
N GLU A 491 -21.98 35.43 18.82
CA GLU A 491 -22.61 35.63 20.12
C GLU A 491 -21.88 34.86 21.23
N GLU A 492 -21.45 35.60 22.29
CA GLU A 492 -20.85 35.00 23.47
C GLU A 492 -21.82 34.03 24.16
N GLY A 493 -21.33 32.86 24.52
CA GLY A 493 -22.07 31.86 25.28
C GLY A 493 -22.93 30.90 24.44
N LYS A 494 -22.97 31.01 23.11
CA LYS A 494 -23.63 30.05 22.22
C LYS A 494 -22.58 29.18 21.53
N THR A 495 -22.60 27.89 21.81
CA THR A 495 -21.72 26.89 21.19
C THR A 495 -22.39 26.38 19.91
N TYR A 496 -22.11 27.02 18.80
CA TYR A 496 -22.39 26.48 17.48
C TYR A 496 -21.18 25.66 17.02
N GLY A 497 -21.40 24.65 16.18
CA GLY A 497 -20.36 23.75 15.69
C GLY A 497 -19.33 24.41 14.76
N GLY A 498 -19.49 25.69 14.41
CA GLY A 498 -18.62 26.46 13.53
C GLY A 498 -19.37 27.53 12.77
N TYR A 499 -18.84 27.99 11.64
CA TYR A 499 -19.50 28.95 10.73
C TYR A 499 -19.20 28.62 9.26
N LEU A 500 -20.05 29.09 8.36
CA LEU A 500 -19.87 28.97 6.93
C LEU A 500 -18.98 30.10 6.39
N THR A 501 -18.14 29.82 5.38
CA THR A 501 -17.43 30.81 4.58
C THR A 501 -18.42 31.51 3.62
N ASP A 502 -17.99 32.57 2.95
CA ASP A 502 -18.84 33.31 1.99
C ASP A 502 -18.72 32.66 0.60
N TYR A 503 -19.31 31.45 0.43
CA TYR A 503 -19.27 30.69 -0.80
C TYR A 503 -20.48 30.93 -1.72
N THR A 504 -20.24 30.78 -3.04
CA THR A 504 -21.23 30.93 -4.10
C THR A 504 -21.34 29.67 -4.98
N PHE A 505 -21.02 28.50 -4.45
CA PHE A 505 -21.08 27.21 -5.14
C PHE A 505 -21.61 26.14 -4.19
N ASP A 506 -22.14 25.05 -4.75
CA ASP A 506 -22.74 23.97 -3.97
C ASP A 506 -21.73 22.93 -3.55
N GLY A 507 -21.91 22.33 -2.38
CA GLY A 507 -21.06 21.27 -1.88
C GLY A 507 -21.82 20.31 -0.96
N PHE A 508 -21.22 19.13 -0.72
CA PHE A 508 -21.83 18.10 0.13
C PHE A 508 -20.78 17.37 0.96
N ILE A 509 -21.12 17.06 2.22
CA ILE A 509 -20.45 15.99 2.94
C ILE A 509 -20.92 14.69 2.34
N ALA A 510 -20.05 13.96 1.67
CA ALA A 510 -20.38 12.94 0.69
C ALA A 510 -20.56 11.52 1.27
N GLY A 511 -20.32 11.32 2.54
CA GLY A 511 -20.54 10.00 3.10
C GLY A 511 -20.04 9.78 4.51
N ARG A 512 -20.34 8.61 5.02
CA ARG A 512 -19.88 8.11 6.32
C ARG A 512 -20.13 6.61 6.44
N ARG A 513 -19.38 5.95 7.31
CA ARG A 513 -19.79 4.64 7.83
C ARG A 513 -21.04 4.80 8.70
N GLY A 514 -21.82 3.74 8.85
CA GLY A 514 -22.96 3.72 9.76
C GLY A 514 -22.56 3.98 11.21
N THR A 515 -23.51 4.57 11.94
CA THR A 515 -23.33 4.95 13.35
C THR A 515 -23.86 3.92 14.34
N GLU A 516 -24.52 2.87 13.87
CA GLU A 516 -25.04 1.82 14.73
C GLU A 516 -23.89 0.98 15.25
N GLN A 517 -23.57 1.14 16.52
CA GLN A 517 -22.75 0.20 17.26
C GLN A 517 -23.54 -1.10 17.40
N ASP A 518 -22.93 -2.21 17.04
CA ASP A 518 -23.44 -3.52 17.42
C ASP A 518 -23.20 -3.65 18.93
N ASP A 519 -24.25 -3.41 19.73
CA ASP A 519 -24.20 -3.31 21.19
C ASP A 519 -23.71 -4.61 21.87
N GLU A 520 -23.73 -5.75 21.14
CA GLU A 520 -23.26 -7.03 21.66
C GLU A 520 -21.74 -7.25 21.54
N VAL A 521 -21.05 -6.56 20.61
CA VAL A 521 -19.62 -6.84 20.31
C VAL A 521 -18.73 -5.61 20.40
N GLY A 522 -19.28 -4.40 20.55
CA GLY A 522 -18.50 -3.14 20.56
C GLY A 522 -17.78 -2.84 19.25
N SER A 523 -18.10 -3.56 18.19
CA SER A 523 -17.57 -3.35 16.84
C SER A 523 -18.58 -2.65 15.96
N PHE A 524 -18.13 -1.67 15.18
CA PHE A 524 -18.97 -1.04 14.17
C PHE A 524 -19.39 -2.06 13.10
N ASN A 525 -20.64 -2.02 12.68
CA ASN A 525 -21.13 -2.84 11.58
C ASN A 525 -20.40 -2.42 10.29
N ARG A 526 -19.52 -3.27 9.76
CA ARG A 526 -18.74 -3.03 8.54
C ARG A 526 -19.60 -2.97 7.27
N ARG A 527 -20.87 -3.33 7.37
CA ARG A 527 -21.83 -3.33 6.26
C ARG A 527 -22.71 -2.09 6.23
N ASP A 528 -22.67 -1.26 7.28
CA ASP A 528 -23.45 -0.04 7.31
C ASP A 528 -22.61 1.13 6.80
N TYR A 529 -22.96 1.63 5.62
CA TYR A 529 -22.29 2.74 4.97
C TYR A 529 -23.28 3.55 4.13
N VAL A 530 -23.01 4.84 4.01
CA VAL A 530 -23.73 5.76 3.12
C VAL A 530 -22.70 6.60 2.38
N GLY A 531 -22.83 6.69 1.06
CA GLY A 531 -22.02 7.58 0.22
C GLY A 531 -22.91 8.42 -0.68
N PHE A 532 -22.31 9.13 -1.62
CA PHE A 532 -22.96 10.19 -2.38
C PHE A 532 -22.89 9.92 -3.88
N ALA A 533 -24.05 9.85 -4.52
CA ALA A 533 -24.20 9.67 -5.95
C ALA A 533 -24.62 10.98 -6.62
N VAL A 534 -24.04 11.28 -7.75
CA VAL A 534 -24.40 12.42 -8.60
C VAL A 534 -24.62 11.93 -10.02
N GLU A 535 -25.75 12.33 -10.59
CA GLU A 535 -26.12 12.13 -11.97
C GLU A 535 -26.21 13.51 -12.64
N VAL A 536 -25.35 13.75 -13.62
CA VAL A 536 -25.26 15.04 -14.36
C VAL A 536 -25.91 14.89 -15.71
N ASP A 537 -26.87 15.74 -16.01
CA ASP A 537 -27.48 15.89 -17.33
C ASP A 537 -26.99 17.20 -17.96
N LEU A 538 -25.97 17.10 -18.81
CA LEU A 538 -25.40 18.26 -19.51
C LEU A 538 -26.40 18.88 -20.51
N THR A 539 -27.36 18.11 -21.00
CA THR A 539 -28.39 18.61 -21.93
C THR A 539 -29.44 19.42 -21.21
N ALA A 540 -29.89 18.97 -20.05
CA ALA A 540 -30.84 19.67 -19.20
C ALA A 540 -30.16 20.77 -18.36
N ASN A 541 -28.84 20.84 -18.35
CA ASN A 541 -28.02 21.72 -17.50
C ASN A 541 -28.34 21.57 -16.01
N THR A 542 -28.47 20.31 -15.56
CA THR A 542 -28.81 19.98 -14.17
C THR A 542 -28.00 18.80 -13.66
N GLN A 543 -27.89 18.71 -12.34
CA GLN A 543 -27.37 17.53 -11.65
C GLN A 543 -28.32 17.09 -10.55
N THR A 544 -28.49 15.77 -10.42
CA THR A 544 -29.29 15.14 -9.37
C THR A 544 -28.36 14.47 -8.36
N CYS A 545 -28.44 14.91 -7.12
CA CYS A 545 -27.59 14.48 -6.02
C CYS A 545 -28.39 13.69 -5.00
N ARG A 546 -27.88 12.52 -4.57
CA ARG A 546 -28.54 11.69 -3.56
C ARG A 546 -27.52 10.90 -2.72
N TYR A 547 -27.91 10.60 -1.51
CA TYR A 547 -27.17 9.70 -0.64
C TYR A 547 -27.68 8.28 -0.81
N VAL A 548 -26.79 7.32 -1.05
CA VAL A 548 -27.11 5.92 -1.27
C VAL A 548 -26.43 5.06 -0.22
N ASN A 549 -27.19 4.22 0.49
CA ASN A 549 -26.67 3.31 1.51
C ASN A 549 -26.25 1.95 0.92
N SER A 550 -25.69 1.10 1.77
CA SER A 550 -25.24 -0.24 1.41
C SER A 550 -26.34 -1.19 0.95
N ASP A 551 -27.59 -0.88 1.22
CA ASP A 551 -28.75 -1.64 0.72
C ASP A 551 -29.25 -1.11 -0.65
N GLY A 552 -28.60 -0.08 -1.19
CA GLY A 552 -29.00 0.60 -2.44
C GLY A 552 -30.17 1.58 -2.26
N GLU A 553 -30.54 1.89 -1.04
CA GLU A 553 -31.65 2.80 -0.76
C GLU A 553 -31.18 4.26 -0.69
N THR A 554 -32.00 5.17 -1.22
CA THR A 554 -31.77 6.61 -1.08
C THR A 554 -32.11 7.07 0.35
N VAL A 555 -31.10 7.65 1.01
CA VAL A 555 -31.22 8.18 2.38
C VAL A 555 -31.70 9.62 2.35
N SER A 556 -32.70 9.94 3.16
CA SER A 556 -33.19 11.31 3.31
C SER A 556 -32.30 12.11 4.26
N VAL A 557 -31.98 13.34 3.89
CA VAL A 557 -31.22 14.28 4.72
C VAL A 557 -31.96 15.59 4.87
N TYR A 558 -31.59 16.37 5.88
CA TYR A 558 -32.20 17.67 6.11
C TYR A 558 -31.81 18.66 5.00
N ASN A 559 -32.83 19.36 4.45
CA ASN A 559 -32.63 20.43 3.47
C ASN A 559 -33.11 21.76 4.09
N PRO A 560 -32.22 22.75 4.29
CA PRO A 560 -32.58 24.01 4.95
C PRO A 560 -33.51 24.92 4.13
N PHE A 561 -33.69 24.65 2.85
CA PHE A 561 -34.54 25.47 1.95
C PHE A 561 -35.96 24.94 1.73
N VAL A 562 -36.28 23.79 2.29
CA VAL A 562 -37.60 23.15 2.12
C VAL A 562 -38.31 23.01 3.47
N GLU A 563 -39.61 23.33 3.53
CA GLU A 563 -40.41 23.04 4.70
C GLU A 563 -40.60 21.52 4.86
N GLY A 564 -39.95 20.97 5.87
CA GLY A 564 -39.99 19.54 6.19
C GLY A 564 -38.59 18.92 6.11
N PRO A 565 -38.27 18.01 7.02
CA PRO A 565 -36.87 17.71 7.32
C PRO A 565 -36.21 16.75 6.36
N ALA A 566 -36.88 16.14 5.38
CA ALA A 566 -36.34 14.98 4.69
C ALA A 566 -36.38 15.14 3.16
N THR A 567 -35.25 15.55 2.57
CA THR A 567 -35.05 15.53 1.12
C THR A 567 -34.27 14.28 0.74
N LYS A 568 -34.75 13.56 -0.28
CA LYS A 568 -34.09 12.38 -0.85
C LYS A 568 -33.15 12.74 -1.98
N GLU A 569 -33.53 13.74 -2.78
CA GLU A 569 -32.81 14.15 -3.98
C GLU A 569 -32.70 15.67 -4.03
N PHE A 570 -31.52 16.15 -4.39
CA PHE A 570 -31.27 17.56 -4.67
C PHE A 570 -31.07 17.69 -6.18
N VAL A 571 -31.92 18.50 -6.82
CA VAL A 571 -31.76 18.85 -8.24
C VAL A 571 -31.20 20.26 -8.30
N LEU A 572 -29.98 20.40 -8.83
CA LEU A 572 -29.24 21.65 -8.89
C LEU A 572 -28.97 22.01 -10.35
N GLU A 573 -28.95 23.30 -10.67
CA GLU A 573 -28.52 23.80 -11.97
C GLU A 573 -27.00 23.77 -12.07
N LEU A 574 -26.45 23.48 -13.26
CA LEU A 574 -25.00 23.59 -13.51
C LEU A 574 -24.62 25.06 -13.69
N ARG A 575 -23.38 25.38 -13.43
CA ARG A 575 -22.84 26.76 -13.39
C ARG A 575 -22.12 27.18 -14.67
#